data_3ac69ccd901b2ada4593bff26f52b84b
#
_entry.id   3ac69ccd901b2ada4593bff26f52b84b
#
_cell.length_a   1.000
_cell.length_b   1.000
_cell.length_c   1.000
_cell.angle_alpha   90.00
_cell.angle_beta   90.00
_cell.angle_gamma   90.00
#
_symmetry.space_group_name_H-M   'P 1'
#
loop_
_entity.id
_entity.type
_entity.pdbx_description
1 polymer ?
#
loop_
_entity_poly.entity_id
_entity_poly.type
_entity_poly.pdbx_seq_one_letter_code
_entity_poly.pdbx_strand_id
1 'polypeptide(L)'
;MAKAWLVHTGENFDLVASTQEIAINWLLEHGYARLDDEPLVESYSTETHEWGKWSMVKVAKYLGCSPHEALVKLLNDDVEEDNFNWAVWLEPVEWIG
;
A
#
# COMPACT_ATOMS: atom_id res chain seq x y z
N MET A 1 2.36 9.69 -24.58
CA MET A 1 1.70 8.62 -23.81
C MET A 1 1.57 9.06 -22.35
N ALA A 2 0.38 8.95 -21.83
CA ALA A 2 0.14 9.27 -20.42
C ALA A 2 0.35 8.02 -19.57
N LYS A 3 0.82 8.20 -18.35
CA LYS A 3 0.84 7.11 -17.36
C LYS A 3 -0.49 7.07 -16.64
N ALA A 4 -0.96 5.88 -16.37
CA ALA A 4 -2.08 5.63 -15.49
C ALA A 4 -1.63 4.66 -14.40
N TRP A 5 -2.46 4.52 -13.37
CA TRP A 5 -2.14 3.67 -12.22
C TRP A 5 -3.25 2.65 -12.05
N LEU A 6 -2.90 1.38 -12.22
CA LEU A 6 -3.82 0.28 -11.95
C LEU A 6 -3.81 0.02 -10.45
N VAL A 7 -5.01 0.04 -9.85
CA VAL A 7 -5.18 -0.11 -8.41
C VAL A 7 -5.63 -1.53 -8.11
N HIS A 8 -4.78 -2.30 -7.44
CA HIS A 8 -5.10 -3.66 -7.02
C HIS A 8 -5.55 -3.63 -5.56
N THR A 9 -6.76 -4.14 -5.28
CA THR A 9 -7.33 -4.14 -3.93
C THR A 9 -7.43 -5.53 -3.31
N GLY A 10 -7.04 -6.55 -4.06
CA GLY A 10 -7.24 -7.94 -3.62
C GLY A 10 -8.65 -8.46 -3.89
N GLU A 11 -9.51 -7.64 -4.49
CA GLU A 11 -10.86 -8.00 -4.89
C GLU A 11 -10.91 -8.45 -6.36
N ASN A 12 -12.10 -8.82 -6.85
CA ASN A 12 -12.25 -9.34 -8.20
C ASN A 12 -12.19 -8.28 -9.31
N PHE A 13 -12.03 -7.03 -8.97
CA PHE A 13 -11.90 -5.95 -9.94
C PHE A 13 -10.78 -5.00 -9.55
N ASP A 14 -10.19 -4.40 -10.58
CA ASP A 14 -9.17 -3.38 -10.41
C ASP A 14 -9.68 -2.07 -11.01
N LEU A 15 -9.18 -0.98 -10.49
CA LEU A 15 -9.52 0.36 -10.97
C LEU A 15 -8.31 0.99 -11.62
N VAL A 16 -8.56 1.95 -12.52
CA VAL A 16 -7.50 2.72 -13.16
C VAL A 16 -7.67 4.18 -12.76
N ALA A 17 -6.58 4.78 -12.26
CA ALA A 17 -6.54 6.18 -11.89
C ALA A 17 -5.55 6.93 -12.77
N SER A 18 -5.85 8.19 -13.08
CA SER A 18 -4.98 9.00 -13.92
C SER A 18 -3.73 9.49 -13.20
N THR A 19 -3.77 9.56 -11.87
CA THR A 19 -2.62 9.93 -11.03
C THR A 19 -2.54 9.01 -9.82
N GLN A 20 -1.34 8.91 -9.25
CA GLN A 20 -1.13 8.14 -8.03
C GLN A 20 -1.90 8.75 -6.86
N GLU A 21 -1.95 10.08 -6.78
CA GLU A 21 -2.67 10.78 -5.73
C GLU A 21 -4.17 10.45 -5.73
N ILE A 22 -4.79 10.43 -6.91
CA ILE A 22 -6.20 10.02 -7.04
C ILE A 22 -6.39 8.59 -6.57
N ALA A 23 -5.49 7.69 -6.94
CA ALA A 23 -5.55 6.29 -6.53
C ALA A 23 -5.46 6.15 -5.00
N ILE A 24 -4.51 6.85 -4.38
CA ILE A 24 -4.31 6.80 -2.94
C ILE A 24 -5.52 7.36 -2.20
N ASN A 25 -6.05 8.50 -2.65
CA ASN A 25 -7.23 9.10 -2.04
C ASN A 25 -8.45 8.18 -2.14
N TRP A 26 -8.63 7.52 -3.27
CA TRP A 26 -9.70 6.54 -3.44
C TRP A 26 -9.57 5.38 -2.44
N LEU A 27 -8.36 4.85 -2.29
CA LEU A 27 -8.10 3.76 -1.35
C LEU A 27 -8.39 4.18 0.10
N LEU A 28 -8.01 5.40 0.48
CA LEU A 28 -8.27 5.93 1.82
C LEU A 28 -9.77 6.14 2.06
N GLU A 29 -10.49 6.68 1.08
CA GLU A 29 -11.93 6.92 1.19
C GLU A 29 -12.74 5.64 1.31
N HIS A 30 -12.30 4.56 0.66
CA HIS A 30 -13.03 3.30 0.64
C HIS A 30 -12.55 2.30 1.69
N GLY A 31 -11.64 2.71 2.57
CA GLY A 31 -11.17 1.88 3.67
C GLY A 31 -10.18 0.79 3.29
N TYR A 32 -9.69 0.76 2.06
CA TYR A 32 -8.63 -0.17 1.66
C TYR A 32 -7.26 0.23 2.19
N ALA A 33 -7.07 1.49 2.51
CA ALA A 33 -5.87 2.01 3.13
C ALA A 33 -6.25 2.92 4.30
N ARG A 34 -5.39 2.97 5.31
CA ARG A 34 -5.60 3.76 6.52
C ARG A 34 -4.28 4.38 6.96
N LEU A 35 -4.36 5.56 7.55
CA LEU A 35 -3.19 6.27 8.09
C LEU A 35 -3.20 6.32 9.62
N ASP A 36 -4.21 5.71 10.25
CA ASP A 36 -4.34 5.65 11.70
C ASP A 36 -3.65 4.40 12.29
N ASP A 37 -3.85 4.16 13.57
CA ASP A 37 -3.22 3.06 14.29
C ASP A 37 -4.02 1.75 14.23
N GLU A 38 -4.96 1.63 13.29
CA GLU A 38 -5.70 0.37 13.07
C GLU A 38 -4.84 -0.65 12.31
N PRO A 39 -4.81 -1.91 12.76
CA PRO A 39 -4.05 -2.95 12.06
C PRO A 39 -4.51 -3.12 10.61
N LEU A 40 -3.59 -3.16 9.68
CA LEU A 40 -3.87 -3.19 8.24
C LEU A 40 -2.99 -4.15 7.47
N VAL A 41 -1.70 -4.15 7.73
CA VAL A 41 -0.69 -4.87 6.95
C VAL A 41 -0.19 -6.07 7.75
N GLU A 42 -0.05 -7.22 7.10
CA GLU A 42 0.54 -8.38 7.74
C GLU A 42 2.05 -8.24 7.78
N SER A 43 2.64 -8.57 8.93
CA SER A 43 4.09 -8.53 9.13
C SER A 43 4.58 -9.85 9.72
N TYR A 44 5.63 -10.39 9.14
CA TYR A 44 6.25 -11.62 9.62
C TYR A 44 7.43 -11.30 10.53
N SER A 45 7.46 -11.92 11.71
CA SER A 45 8.57 -11.79 12.65
C SER A 45 9.53 -12.96 12.48
N THR A 46 10.78 -12.68 12.14
CA THR A 46 11.82 -13.70 12.03
C THR A 46 12.27 -14.23 13.40
N GLU A 47 12.03 -13.47 14.48
CA GLU A 47 12.37 -13.88 15.85
C GLU A 47 11.38 -14.92 16.38
N THR A 48 10.09 -14.70 16.20
CA THR A 48 9.03 -15.57 16.72
C THR A 48 8.50 -16.54 15.68
N HIS A 49 8.84 -16.36 14.40
CA HIS A 49 8.31 -17.10 13.26
C HIS A 49 6.78 -17.01 13.17
N GLU A 50 6.24 -15.86 13.52
CA GLU A 50 4.79 -15.62 13.53
C GLU A 50 4.42 -14.43 12.67
N TRP A 51 3.20 -14.46 12.11
CA TRP A 51 2.58 -13.34 11.44
C TRP A 51 1.77 -12.51 12.43
N GLY A 52 1.93 -11.20 12.36
CA GLY A 52 1.11 -10.26 13.09
C GLY A 52 0.53 -9.22 12.15
N LYS A 53 -0.28 -8.32 12.67
CA LYS A 53 -0.82 -7.20 11.90
C LYS A 53 -0.29 -5.89 12.45
N TRP A 54 0.15 -5.03 11.54
CA TRP A 54 0.69 -3.72 11.86
C TRP A 54 -0.19 -2.62 11.27
N SER A 55 -0.35 -1.54 12.02
CA SER A 55 -0.93 -0.31 11.49
C SER A 55 0.07 0.41 10.59
N MET A 56 -0.42 1.33 9.78
CA MET A 56 0.48 2.16 8.97
C MET A 56 1.38 3.05 9.84
N VAL A 57 0.88 3.46 11.01
CA VAL A 57 1.68 4.21 12.00
C VAL A 57 2.89 3.38 12.44
N LYS A 58 2.69 2.11 12.72
CA LYS A 58 3.78 1.22 13.14
C LYS A 58 4.77 0.96 12.00
N VAL A 59 4.28 0.75 10.79
CA VAL A 59 5.14 0.60 9.61
C VAL A 59 5.99 1.86 9.40
N ALA A 60 5.38 3.03 9.53
CA ALA A 60 6.09 4.30 9.38
C ALA A 60 7.23 4.46 10.39
N LYS A 61 6.99 4.10 11.64
CA LYS A 61 8.04 4.13 12.66
C LYS A 61 9.20 3.21 12.31
N TYR A 62 8.87 2.02 11.82
CA TYR A 62 9.87 1.05 11.42
C TYR A 62 10.72 1.55 10.24
N LEU A 63 10.07 2.20 9.26
CA LEU A 63 10.75 2.72 8.07
C LEU A 63 11.40 4.09 8.30
N GLY A 64 11.08 4.78 9.40
CA GLY A 64 11.64 6.10 9.71
C GLY A 64 11.01 7.22 8.89
N CYS A 65 9.71 7.13 8.56
CA CYS A 65 9.01 8.12 7.75
C CYS A 65 7.61 8.37 8.30
N SER A 66 6.84 9.21 7.62
CA SER A 66 5.44 9.48 7.98
C SER A 66 4.53 8.32 7.56
N PRO A 67 3.35 8.17 8.16
CA PRO A 67 2.38 7.16 7.72
C PRO A 67 2.01 7.27 6.24
N HIS A 68 1.86 8.48 5.72
CA HIS A 68 1.57 8.70 4.31
C HIS A 68 2.72 8.23 3.42
N GLU A 69 3.96 8.54 3.78
CA GLU A 69 5.13 8.08 3.04
C GLU A 69 5.27 6.56 3.09
N ALA A 70 4.99 5.94 4.24
CA ALA A 70 5.00 4.49 4.38
C ALA A 70 3.95 3.85 3.48
N LEU A 71 2.76 4.42 3.42
CA LEU A 71 1.69 3.97 2.53
C LEU A 71 2.13 4.02 1.06
N VAL A 72 2.70 5.13 0.63
CA VAL A 72 3.21 5.30 -0.75
C VAL A 72 4.27 4.24 -1.06
N LYS A 73 5.19 4.01 -0.14
CA LYS A 73 6.25 3.01 -0.34
C LYS A 73 5.69 1.60 -0.47
N LEU A 74 4.75 1.22 0.37
CA LEU A 74 4.13 -0.11 0.31
C LEU A 74 3.33 -0.29 -0.98
N LEU A 75 2.57 0.72 -1.40
CA LEU A 75 1.76 0.66 -2.62
C LEU A 75 2.60 0.53 -3.87
N ASN A 76 3.82 1.06 -3.88
CA ASN A 76 4.73 0.99 -5.00
C ASN A 76 5.76 -0.13 -4.89
N ASP A 77 5.60 -1.00 -3.89
CA ASP A 77 6.55 -2.08 -3.60
C ASP A 77 7.98 -1.56 -3.44
N ASP A 78 8.12 -0.39 -2.82
CA ASP A 78 9.41 0.29 -2.62
C ASP A 78 9.91 0.11 -1.17
N VAL A 79 9.70 -1.08 -0.61
CA VAL A 79 10.19 -1.48 0.70
C VAL A 79 11.12 -2.67 0.50
N GLU A 80 12.37 -2.52 0.90
CA GLU A 80 13.40 -3.54 0.70
C GLU A 80 13.21 -4.82 1.51
N GLU A 81 12.29 -4.82 2.46
CA GLU A 81 12.08 -5.95 3.34
C GLU A 81 10.85 -6.75 2.95
N ASP A 82 11.05 -8.07 2.77
CA ASP A 82 9.99 -9.00 2.40
C ASP A 82 9.11 -9.40 3.58
N ASN A 83 9.17 -8.67 4.68
CA ASN A 83 8.45 -9.01 5.90
C ASN A 83 7.00 -8.51 5.92
N PHE A 84 6.61 -7.69 4.95
CA PHE A 84 5.26 -7.16 4.86
C PHE A 84 4.49 -7.84 3.73
N ASN A 85 3.26 -8.23 4.01
CA ASN A 85 2.36 -8.79 3.02
C ASN A 85 1.04 -8.03 3.02
N TRP A 86 0.69 -7.47 1.87
CA TRP A 86 -0.53 -6.68 1.71
C TRP A 86 -1.05 -6.87 0.28
N ALA A 87 -2.36 -7.12 0.15
CA ALA A 87 -2.98 -7.38 -1.15
C ALA A 87 -3.24 -6.11 -1.97
N VAL A 88 -3.05 -4.94 -1.38
CA VAL A 88 -3.29 -3.64 -2.04
C VAL A 88 -1.97 -3.11 -2.59
N TRP A 89 -1.94 -2.76 -3.87
CA TRP A 89 -0.75 -2.20 -4.49
C TRP A 89 -1.11 -1.44 -5.76
N LEU A 90 -0.18 -0.60 -6.22
CA LEU A 90 -0.33 0.20 -7.43
C LEU A 90 0.62 -0.30 -8.51
N GLU A 91 0.15 -0.36 -9.74
CA GLU A 91 0.96 -0.74 -10.88
C GLU A 91 0.93 0.41 -11.90
N PRO A 92 2.11 0.98 -12.26
CA PRO A 92 2.14 1.97 -13.33
C PRO A 92 1.91 1.27 -14.67
N VAL A 93 0.98 1.81 -15.44
CA VAL A 93 0.66 1.29 -16.78
C VAL A 93 0.69 2.43 -17.78
N GLU A 94 1.04 2.13 -19.01
CA GLU A 94 0.99 3.11 -20.08
C GLU A 94 -0.42 3.17 -20.65
N TRP A 95 -0.94 4.38 -20.76
CA TRP A 95 -2.25 4.62 -21.32
C TRP A 95 -2.12 5.07 -22.78
N ILE A 96 -2.64 4.26 -23.67
CA ILE A 96 -2.69 4.56 -25.10
C ILE A 96 -4.14 4.92 -25.40
N GLY A 97 -4.40 6.22 -25.44
CA GLY A 97 -5.77 6.65 -25.68
C GLY A 97 -5.92 7.65 -26.76
#